data_e4d515d232053949b714b8117e9b9f38
#
_entry.id   e4d515d232053949b714b8117e9b9f38
#
_cell.length_a   1.000
_cell.length_b   1.000
_cell.length_c   1.000
_cell.angle_alpha   90.00
_cell.angle_beta   90.00
_cell.angle_gamma   90.00
#
_symmetry.space_group_name_H-M   'P 1'
#
loop_
_entity.id
_entity.type
_entity.pdbx_description
1 polymer ?
#
loop_
_entity_poly.entity_id
_entity_poly.type
_entity_poly.pdbx_seq_one_letter_code
_entity_poly.pdbx_strand_id
1 'polypeptide(L)'
;MIHRLVSKIGRRVLTTGASILMLGVFVLADTYPRQTSVDIQNYVFKLELRNDTNTIAGETEIDVLFETDGVTELFLDLIGKSADGKTGMTVSAVKDEGHALVFKHENNRIQVNLGAASKKGERRRITIIYSGVPADGMLIGPNKNGDRVFFGDNFPDRCRHWLPTIDHPYDKATCEFAITAPEAYQVVANGALVESTSLPGNRRLTRYRESVPIATYCMVIGTARFAVETVGQVACVPIQTWVYAPDRDAGFADYRIAMKPMEFFTWRIGPFSYEKLANVQSKTRWGGMENSSNIFYREGSVSGRGTNEGLFAHEIAHQWFGDSVTESDWDHTWLSEGFATYLTHVYNEYTYGRDVMARGLRRDRDTVIKYFEKNPQSAIVTPASAKLDNILSSNSYQKASWFLHMLRRLVGDETFWKGLSTYYQRYRNGNALTEDFQRVMEEVSGKKLGEFFRQWVYTPGQPWIKGNWSYAGGVLTVEIHQTQAADVVYRTALDIGIITDPNVSPRIEIVQLERRDQTFSIKLDKEPASVVLDPNVWLLMQAGEFVKK
;
A
#
# COMPACT_ATOMS: atom_id res chain seq x y z
N MET A 1 -36.02 30.21 -78.27
CA MET A 1 -37.21 29.33 -78.16
C MET A 1 -36.97 28.44 -76.89
N ILE A 2 -37.47 28.91 -75.77
CA ILE A 2 -38.74 28.52 -75.14
C ILE A 2 -38.85 27.04 -74.89
N HIS A 3 -38.73 26.54 -73.72
CA HIS A 3 -39.66 26.25 -72.62
C HIS A 3 -39.03 25.46 -71.52
N ARG A 4 -39.01 25.93 -70.31
CA ARG A 4 -39.62 25.46 -69.05
C ARG A 4 -39.89 23.96 -68.92
N LEU A 5 -39.32 23.36 -67.91
CA LEU A 5 -40.15 22.65 -66.92
C LEU A 5 -39.48 22.59 -65.53
N VAL A 6 -40.35 22.76 -64.58
CA VAL A 6 -40.15 22.98 -63.14
C VAL A 6 -40.10 21.63 -62.38
N SER A 7 -39.43 21.68 -61.21
CA SER A 7 -39.71 20.93 -59.98
C SER A 7 -39.07 19.56 -59.81
N LYS A 8 -38.40 19.31 -58.74
CA LYS A 8 -38.83 19.09 -57.35
C LYS A 8 -37.59 19.04 -56.44
N ILE A 9 -37.58 19.91 -55.46
CA ILE A 9 -36.62 19.93 -54.38
C ILE A 9 -37.03 18.83 -53.39
N GLY A 10 -36.26 17.77 -53.34
CA GLY A 10 -36.31 16.76 -52.27
C GLY A 10 -35.36 17.17 -51.16
N ARG A 11 -35.88 17.63 -50.03
CA ARG A 11 -35.11 17.85 -48.80
C ARG A 11 -34.56 16.53 -48.31
N ARG A 12 -33.27 16.32 -48.46
CA ARG A 12 -32.53 15.30 -47.68
C ARG A 12 -32.18 15.96 -46.35
N VAL A 13 -32.78 15.46 -45.28
CA VAL A 13 -32.37 15.72 -43.89
C VAL A 13 -31.08 14.95 -43.68
N LEU A 14 -29.94 15.64 -43.62
CA LEU A 14 -28.70 15.10 -43.11
C LEU A 14 -28.80 15.07 -41.58
N THR A 15 -29.03 13.90 -41.02
CA THR A 15 -28.78 13.62 -39.61
C THR A 15 -27.27 13.49 -39.41
N THR A 16 -26.64 14.58 -38.99
CA THR A 16 -25.28 14.57 -38.44
C THR A 16 -25.32 13.87 -37.10
N GLY A 17 -24.97 12.59 -37.08
CA GLY A 17 -24.67 11.87 -35.85
C GLY A 17 -23.41 12.48 -35.22
N ALA A 18 -23.57 13.28 -34.17
CA ALA A 18 -22.47 13.69 -33.32
C ALA A 18 -21.98 12.47 -32.57
N SER A 19 -20.92 11.85 -33.06
CA SER A 19 -20.12 10.91 -32.26
C SER A 19 -19.46 11.73 -31.15
N ILE A 20 -20.00 11.64 -29.93
CA ILE A 20 -19.33 12.10 -28.73
C ILE A 20 -18.14 11.16 -28.53
N LEU A 21 -16.95 11.58 -28.99
CA LEU A 21 -15.69 11.02 -28.52
C LEU A 21 -15.65 11.32 -27.02
N MET A 22 -15.89 10.30 -26.19
CA MET A 22 -15.44 10.35 -24.79
C MET A 22 -13.91 10.40 -24.86
N LEU A 23 -13.34 11.59 -24.82
CA LEU A 23 -11.98 11.80 -24.38
C LEU A 23 -11.93 11.31 -22.93
N GLY A 24 -11.44 10.10 -22.74
CA GLY A 24 -10.99 9.66 -21.42
C GLY A 24 -10.00 10.73 -20.94
N VAL A 25 -10.33 11.43 -19.89
CA VAL A 25 -9.37 12.23 -19.14
C VAL A 25 -8.38 11.21 -18.61
N PHE A 26 -7.24 11.07 -19.27
CA PHE A 26 -6.08 10.42 -18.67
C PHE A 26 -5.73 11.30 -17.48
N VAL A 27 -6.15 10.90 -16.29
CA VAL A 27 -5.56 11.41 -15.05
C VAL A 27 -4.09 11.06 -15.18
N LEU A 28 -3.23 12.05 -15.28
CA LEU A 28 -1.80 11.83 -15.30
C LEU A 28 -1.46 11.19 -13.95
N ALA A 29 -0.94 9.98 -14.03
CA ALA A 29 -0.25 9.27 -12.95
C ALA A 29 0.81 10.19 -12.32
N ASP A 30 1.47 9.72 -11.27
CA ASP A 30 2.61 10.43 -10.70
C ASP A 30 3.62 10.86 -11.77
N THR A 31 4.51 11.80 -11.45
CA THR A 31 5.41 12.43 -12.43
C THR A 31 6.69 11.65 -12.68
N TYR A 32 6.80 10.39 -12.19
CA TYR A 32 8.01 9.59 -12.40
C TYR A 32 8.20 9.24 -13.88
N PRO A 33 9.40 9.46 -14.46
CA PRO A 33 9.65 9.20 -15.87
C PRO A 33 9.87 7.70 -16.14
N ARG A 34 8.77 6.97 -16.32
CA ARG A 34 8.76 5.51 -16.54
C ARG A 34 9.46 5.13 -17.83
N GLN A 35 10.19 4.02 -17.79
CA GLN A 35 10.89 3.42 -18.94
C GLN A 35 10.18 2.13 -19.35
N THR A 36 9.05 2.25 -20.02
CA THR A 36 8.21 1.09 -20.45
C THR A 36 8.86 0.21 -21.52
N SER A 37 10.02 0.58 -22.02
CA SER A 37 10.83 -0.19 -22.99
C SER A 37 11.81 -1.15 -22.32
N VAL A 38 11.95 -1.11 -21.01
CA VAL A 38 12.80 -1.99 -20.20
C VAL A 38 12.03 -2.54 -19.01
N ASP A 39 12.43 -3.72 -18.56
CA ASP A 39 11.90 -4.43 -17.40
C ASP A 39 13.09 -5.02 -16.64
N ILE A 40 13.27 -4.62 -15.38
CA ILE A 40 14.36 -5.14 -14.57
C ILE A 40 13.94 -6.48 -14.00
N GLN A 41 14.70 -7.52 -14.31
CA GLN A 41 14.41 -8.88 -13.89
C GLN A 41 15.03 -9.23 -12.53
N ASN A 42 16.25 -8.69 -12.27
CA ASN A 42 16.97 -9.01 -11.05
C ASN A 42 18.02 -7.95 -10.73
N TYR A 43 18.21 -7.71 -9.43
CA TYR A 43 19.33 -6.94 -8.88
C TYR A 43 20.20 -7.84 -8.00
N VAL A 44 21.53 -7.77 -8.16
CA VAL A 44 22.48 -8.36 -7.20
C VAL A 44 23.28 -7.22 -6.57
N PHE A 45 22.97 -6.91 -5.32
CA PHE A 45 23.64 -5.86 -4.55
C PHE A 45 24.78 -6.45 -3.71
N LYS A 46 26.02 -6.13 -4.06
CA LYS A 46 27.22 -6.50 -3.29
C LYS A 46 27.71 -5.27 -2.53
N LEU A 47 27.65 -5.29 -1.20
CA LEU A 47 27.96 -4.13 -0.37
C LEU A 47 29.00 -4.48 0.70
N GLU A 48 29.93 -3.55 0.93
CA GLU A 48 30.85 -3.61 2.08
C GLU A 48 30.45 -2.56 3.12
N LEU A 49 30.19 -3.02 4.35
CA LEU A 49 29.83 -2.21 5.51
C LEU A 49 30.98 -2.22 6.51
N ARG A 50 31.31 -1.05 7.06
CA ARG A 50 32.46 -0.86 7.95
C ARG A 50 32.04 -0.10 9.21
N ASN A 51 32.74 -0.40 10.32
CA ASN A 51 32.48 0.25 11.61
C ASN A 51 33.06 1.66 11.72
N ASP A 52 34.11 1.96 10.95
CA ASP A 52 34.93 3.17 11.04
C ASP A 52 34.46 4.29 10.11
N THR A 53 33.50 4.03 9.24
CA THR A 53 33.02 5.02 8.28
C THR A 53 31.52 4.86 7.96
N ASN A 54 30.87 5.93 7.48
CA ASN A 54 29.53 5.87 6.89
C ASN A 54 29.57 5.63 5.37
N THR A 55 30.77 5.58 4.79
CA THR A 55 30.93 5.27 3.36
C THR A 55 30.62 3.80 3.14
N ILE A 56 29.76 3.52 2.18
CA ILE A 56 29.55 2.19 1.64
C ILE A 56 30.27 2.06 0.29
N ALA A 57 30.79 0.88 0.00
CA ALA A 57 31.27 0.49 -1.33
C ALA A 57 30.30 -0.53 -1.90
N GLY A 58 29.82 -0.30 -3.12
CA GLY A 58 28.81 -1.11 -3.76
C GLY A 58 29.19 -1.52 -5.19
N GLU A 59 28.83 -2.74 -5.53
CA GLU A 59 28.72 -3.24 -6.89
C GLU A 59 27.30 -3.78 -7.07
N THR A 60 26.58 -3.28 -8.07
CA THR A 60 25.24 -3.77 -8.40
C THR A 60 25.25 -4.37 -9.78
N GLU A 61 24.88 -5.65 -9.90
CA GLU A 61 24.58 -6.29 -11.18
C GLU A 61 23.07 -6.20 -11.43
N ILE A 62 22.67 -5.80 -12.63
CA ILE A 62 21.29 -5.54 -13.02
C ILE A 62 20.98 -6.36 -14.27
N ASP A 63 20.08 -7.32 -14.17
CA ASP A 63 19.60 -8.09 -15.31
C ASP A 63 18.41 -7.34 -15.93
N VAL A 64 18.62 -6.81 -17.13
CA VAL A 64 17.67 -5.98 -17.90
C VAL A 64 17.07 -6.79 -19.04
N LEU A 65 15.76 -6.84 -19.14
CA LEU A 65 15.02 -7.32 -20.31
C LEU A 65 14.55 -6.12 -21.13
N PHE A 66 14.81 -6.13 -22.44
CA PHE A 66 14.35 -5.09 -23.35
C PHE A 66 13.01 -5.50 -23.98
N GLU A 67 11.99 -4.70 -23.75
CA GLU A 67 10.62 -4.94 -24.23
C GLU A 67 10.39 -4.43 -25.66
N THR A 68 11.31 -3.60 -26.18
CA THR A 68 11.23 -3.03 -27.52
C THR A 68 12.58 -3.06 -28.23
N ASP A 69 12.56 -2.98 -29.56
CA ASP A 69 13.75 -2.72 -30.36
C ASP A 69 14.22 -1.27 -30.21
N GLY A 70 15.50 -1.04 -30.39
CA GLY A 70 16.06 0.31 -30.60
C GLY A 70 16.35 1.10 -29.32
N VAL A 71 16.31 0.49 -28.14
CA VAL A 71 16.73 1.15 -26.89
C VAL A 71 18.25 1.30 -26.91
N THR A 72 18.74 2.53 -26.78
CA THR A 72 20.16 2.88 -26.78
C THR A 72 20.66 3.38 -25.45
N GLU A 73 19.75 3.70 -24.52
CA GLU A 73 20.06 4.25 -23.20
C GLU A 73 19.25 3.55 -22.11
N LEU A 74 19.86 3.36 -20.94
CA LEU A 74 19.21 2.91 -19.72
C LEU A 74 19.37 3.99 -18.65
N PHE A 75 18.30 4.30 -17.93
CA PHE A 75 18.33 5.24 -16.82
C PHE A 75 18.09 4.53 -15.49
N LEU A 76 18.95 4.81 -14.53
CA LEU A 76 18.81 4.31 -13.16
C LEU A 76 18.84 5.50 -12.20
N ASP A 77 18.06 5.43 -11.14
CA ASP A 77 18.06 6.43 -10.09
C ASP A 77 19.21 6.16 -9.11
N LEU A 78 20.02 7.17 -8.84
CA LEU A 78 21.03 7.16 -7.77
C LEU A 78 21.37 8.61 -7.41
N ILE A 79 21.23 8.95 -6.13
CA ILE A 79 21.53 10.30 -5.65
C ILE A 79 23.04 10.58 -5.75
N GLY A 80 23.38 11.57 -6.54
CA GLY A 80 24.74 12.04 -6.69
C GLY A 80 25.26 12.79 -5.46
N LYS A 81 26.53 13.22 -5.51
CA LYS A 81 27.14 13.97 -4.40
C LYS A 81 26.39 15.27 -4.12
N SER A 82 26.16 15.52 -2.83
CA SER A 82 25.65 16.79 -2.32
C SER A 82 26.63 17.95 -2.65
N ALA A 83 26.12 19.17 -2.66
CA ALA A 83 26.93 20.36 -2.99
C ALA A 83 28.14 20.56 -2.04
N ASP A 84 28.01 20.12 -0.77
CA ASP A 84 29.10 20.16 0.20
C ASP A 84 30.03 18.92 0.14
N GLY A 85 29.73 17.96 -0.73
CA GLY A 85 30.48 16.73 -0.96
C GLY A 85 30.43 15.70 0.17
N LYS A 86 29.62 15.92 1.23
CA LYS A 86 29.61 15.05 2.41
C LYS A 86 28.77 13.80 2.25
N THR A 87 27.70 13.86 1.46
CA THR A 87 26.79 12.75 1.23
C THR A 87 26.57 12.51 -0.27
N GLY A 88 25.89 11.41 -0.59
CA GLY A 88 25.57 10.98 -1.96
C GLY A 88 26.62 10.02 -2.53
N MET A 89 26.27 9.45 -3.67
CA MET A 89 27.03 8.39 -4.33
C MET A 89 27.87 8.91 -5.49
N THR A 90 28.97 8.22 -5.78
CA THR A 90 29.79 8.42 -6.97
C THR A 90 29.90 7.10 -7.72
N VAL A 91 29.49 7.09 -8.97
CA VAL A 91 29.72 5.97 -9.87
C VAL A 91 31.13 6.04 -10.42
N SER A 92 31.89 4.95 -10.29
CA SER A 92 33.27 4.87 -10.78
C SER A 92 33.37 4.08 -12.10
N ALA A 93 32.46 3.15 -12.36
CA ALA A 93 32.42 2.39 -13.60
C ALA A 93 31.02 1.83 -13.87
N VAL A 94 30.69 1.71 -15.18
CA VAL A 94 29.54 0.96 -15.67
C VAL A 94 30.06 -0.02 -16.72
N LYS A 95 29.59 -1.27 -16.66
CA LYS A 95 30.03 -2.34 -17.56
C LYS A 95 28.85 -3.16 -18.08
N ASP A 96 28.99 -3.70 -19.28
CA ASP A 96 28.13 -4.74 -19.87
C ASP A 96 28.99 -5.98 -20.12
N GLU A 97 28.67 -7.11 -19.48
CA GLU A 97 29.48 -8.34 -19.54
C GLU A 97 31.01 -8.11 -19.38
N GLY A 98 31.37 -7.17 -18.51
CA GLY A 98 32.76 -6.79 -18.22
C GLY A 98 33.34 -5.69 -19.13
N HIS A 99 32.70 -5.34 -20.23
CA HIS A 99 33.12 -4.26 -21.11
C HIS A 99 32.63 -2.90 -20.60
N ALA A 100 33.52 -1.91 -20.55
CA ALA A 100 33.19 -0.57 -20.08
C ALA A 100 32.15 0.11 -20.98
N LEU A 101 31.14 0.69 -20.39
CA LEU A 101 30.15 1.53 -21.06
C LEU A 101 30.36 3.00 -20.72
N VAL A 102 29.96 3.87 -21.63
CA VAL A 102 29.91 5.31 -21.42
C VAL A 102 28.68 5.63 -20.60
N PHE A 103 28.85 6.45 -19.57
CA PHE A 103 27.74 6.86 -18.70
C PHE A 103 27.88 8.32 -18.25
N LYS A 104 26.78 8.89 -17.75
CA LYS A 104 26.74 10.14 -17.00
C LYS A 104 26.01 9.91 -15.69
N HIS A 105 26.45 10.54 -14.61
CA HIS A 105 25.78 10.56 -13.33
C HIS A 105 25.46 12.01 -12.97
N GLU A 106 24.30 12.47 -13.37
CA GLU A 106 23.85 13.86 -13.25
C GLU A 106 22.35 13.87 -12.86
N ASN A 107 21.93 14.95 -12.19
CA ASN A 107 20.53 15.12 -11.76
C ASN A 107 19.96 13.91 -10.99
N ASN A 108 20.81 13.29 -10.15
CA ASN A 108 20.46 12.11 -9.34
C ASN A 108 20.03 10.89 -10.19
N ARG A 109 20.50 10.79 -11.42
CA ARG A 109 20.28 9.65 -12.31
C ARG A 109 21.56 9.22 -13.00
N ILE A 110 21.70 7.94 -13.25
CA ILE A 110 22.75 7.35 -14.08
C ILE A 110 22.14 7.14 -15.47
N GLN A 111 22.66 7.82 -16.48
CA GLN A 111 22.36 7.60 -17.89
C GLN A 111 23.47 6.70 -18.47
N VAL A 112 23.13 5.49 -18.85
CA VAL A 112 24.05 4.51 -19.42
C VAL A 112 23.81 4.44 -20.92
N ASN A 113 24.86 4.70 -21.72
CA ASN A 113 24.83 4.44 -23.18
C ASN A 113 25.13 2.95 -23.40
N LEU A 114 24.18 2.23 -23.98
CA LEU A 114 24.29 0.78 -24.19
C LEU A 114 25.24 0.36 -25.30
N GLY A 115 25.85 1.32 -26.03
CA GLY A 115 26.78 1.09 -27.12
C GLY A 115 26.14 0.54 -28.41
N ALA A 116 25.14 -0.32 -28.28
CA ALA A 116 24.37 -0.86 -29.39
C ALA A 116 22.86 -0.82 -29.02
N ALA A 117 22.03 -0.59 -30.05
CA ALA A 117 20.58 -0.61 -29.86
C ALA A 117 20.07 -2.02 -29.49
N SER A 118 19.14 -2.10 -28.56
CA SER A 118 18.53 -3.36 -28.10
C SER A 118 17.69 -4.01 -29.19
N LYS A 119 17.44 -5.31 -29.01
CA LYS A 119 16.38 -6.05 -29.68
C LYS A 119 15.31 -6.43 -28.65
N LYS A 120 14.04 -6.46 -29.06
CA LYS A 120 12.96 -6.97 -28.22
C LYS A 120 13.24 -8.39 -27.74
N GLY A 121 13.11 -8.62 -26.43
CA GLY A 121 13.41 -9.88 -25.76
C GLY A 121 14.88 -10.10 -25.45
N GLU A 122 15.76 -9.17 -25.82
CA GLU A 122 17.18 -9.22 -25.47
C GLU A 122 17.35 -9.01 -23.96
N ARG A 123 18.32 -9.73 -23.38
CA ARG A 123 18.72 -9.58 -21.98
C ARG A 123 20.18 -9.14 -21.92
N ARG A 124 20.47 -8.17 -21.07
CA ARG A 124 21.83 -7.72 -20.76
C ARG A 124 22.03 -7.65 -19.26
N ARG A 125 23.30 -7.81 -18.85
CA ARG A 125 23.72 -7.64 -17.46
C ARG A 125 24.60 -6.42 -17.31
N ILE A 126 24.04 -5.37 -16.75
CA ILE A 126 24.73 -4.11 -16.50
C ILE A 126 25.28 -4.10 -15.08
N THR A 127 26.58 -3.85 -14.91
CA THR A 127 27.25 -3.75 -13.61
C THR A 127 27.59 -2.30 -13.32
N ILE A 128 27.16 -1.80 -12.16
CA ILE A 128 27.44 -0.45 -11.64
C ILE A 128 28.38 -0.57 -10.44
N ILE A 129 29.55 0.07 -10.51
CA ILE A 129 30.50 0.15 -9.38
C ILE A 129 30.44 1.57 -8.81
N TYR A 130 30.14 1.68 -7.52
CA TYR A 130 29.91 2.98 -6.88
C TYR A 130 30.34 2.97 -5.41
N SER A 131 30.46 4.17 -4.85
CA SER A 131 30.73 4.36 -3.42
C SER A 131 30.24 5.72 -2.96
N GLY A 132 30.00 5.86 -1.66
CA GLY A 132 29.61 7.14 -1.07
C GLY A 132 29.02 6.99 0.32
N VAL A 133 28.56 8.11 0.85
CA VAL A 133 27.82 8.16 2.12
C VAL A 133 26.35 8.36 1.78
N PRO A 134 25.45 7.41 2.12
CA PRO A 134 24.02 7.57 1.88
C PRO A 134 23.50 8.91 2.43
N ALA A 135 22.80 9.68 1.61
CA ALA A 135 22.18 10.93 2.05
C ALA A 135 20.89 10.68 2.83
N ASP A 136 20.18 9.60 2.49
CA ASP A 136 18.98 9.06 3.13
C ASP A 136 18.86 7.57 2.78
N GLY A 137 17.70 6.92 2.99
CA GLY A 137 17.39 5.55 2.58
C GLY A 137 18.17 4.45 3.29
N MET A 138 19.37 4.72 3.81
CA MET A 138 20.10 3.84 4.70
C MET A 138 20.46 4.57 6.00
N LEU A 139 19.92 4.11 7.10
CA LEU A 139 20.16 4.64 8.43
C LEU A 139 21.42 4.02 9.01
N ILE A 140 22.49 4.79 9.13
CA ILE A 140 23.78 4.38 9.70
C ILE A 140 24.04 5.16 10.99
N GLY A 141 24.25 4.49 12.11
CA GLY A 141 24.55 5.15 13.38
C GLY A 141 24.26 4.29 14.60
N PRO A 142 24.36 4.84 15.81
CA PRO A 142 24.11 4.09 17.04
C PRO A 142 22.61 3.73 17.16
N ASN A 143 22.33 2.52 17.65
CA ASN A 143 21.01 2.13 18.13
C ASN A 143 20.78 2.66 19.56
N LYS A 144 19.63 2.35 20.16
CA LYS A 144 19.30 2.77 21.55
C LYS A 144 20.29 2.28 22.61
N ASN A 145 21.09 1.25 22.30
CA ASN A 145 22.11 0.69 23.20
C ASN A 145 23.53 1.24 22.93
N GLY A 146 23.67 2.14 21.95
CA GLY A 146 24.95 2.71 21.53
C GLY A 146 25.73 1.89 20.50
N ASP A 147 25.24 0.71 20.11
CA ASP A 147 25.86 -0.11 19.06
C ASP A 147 25.60 0.49 17.67
N ARG A 148 26.62 0.51 16.82
CA ARG A 148 26.47 0.92 15.43
C ARG A 148 25.64 -0.08 14.66
N VAL A 149 24.71 0.40 13.83
CA VAL A 149 23.83 -0.43 13.01
C VAL A 149 23.64 0.17 11.62
N PHE A 150 23.12 -0.65 10.68
CA PHE A 150 22.82 -0.27 9.31
C PHE A 150 21.43 -0.82 8.95
N PHE A 151 20.51 0.04 8.52
CA PHE A 151 19.16 -0.34 8.15
C PHE A 151 18.71 0.38 6.88
N GLY A 152 18.23 -0.36 5.88
CA GLY A 152 17.47 0.21 4.77
C GLY A 152 16.15 0.79 5.28
N ASP A 153 15.76 1.97 4.77
CA ASP A 153 14.50 2.66 5.07
C ASP A 153 14.06 3.44 3.83
N ASN A 154 13.58 2.70 2.84
CA ASN A 154 13.48 3.14 1.45
C ASN A 154 12.17 3.81 1.07
N PHE A 155 11.08 3.59 1.82
CA PHE A 155 9.77 4.12 1.47
C PHE A 155 9.73 5.66 1.50
N PRO A 156 9.14 6.38 0.51
CA PRO A 156 8.58 5.81 -0.73
C PRO A 156 9.61 5.64 -1.86
N ASP A 157 10.60 6.53 -2.01
CA ASP A 157 11.54 6.59 -3.12
C ASP A 157 12.99 6.86 -2.68
N ARG A 158 13.38 6.30 -1.53
CA ARG A 158 14.70 6.52 -0.92
C ARG A 158 15.69 5.38 -1.16
N CYS A 159 15.31 4.33 -1.89
CA CYS A 159 16.23 3.29 -2.35
C CYS A 159 17.39 3.90 -3.14
N ARG A 160 17.09 4.87 -3.98
CA ARG A 160 18.05 5.64 -4.82
C ARG A 160 19.15 6.36 -4.05
N HIS A 161 19.06 6.49 -2.73
CA HIS A 161 20.11 7.13 -1.93
C HIS A 161 21.32 6.22 -1.69
N TRP A 162 21.18 4.90 -1.94
CA TRP A 162 22.25 3.95 -1.67
C TRP A 162 22.32 2.76 -2.63
N LEU A 163 21.27 2.52 -3.44
CA LEU A 163 21.22 1.47 -4.44
C LEU A 163 20.83 2.06 -5.81
N PRO A 164 21.58 1.77 -6.90
CA PRO A 164 21.20 2.16 -8.25
C PRO A 164 20.07 1.26 -8.76
N THR A 165 18.87 1.83 -8.93
CA THR A 165 17.63 1.10 -9.27
C THR A 165 16.72 1.93 -10.16
N ILE A 166 15.69 1.33 -10.74
CA ILE A 166 14.47 2.05 -11.13
C ILE A 166 13.64 2.17 -9.84
N ASP A 167 13.74 3.34 -9.17
CA ASP A 167 13.19 3.50 -7.83
C ASP A 167 11.72 3.96 -7.86
N HIS A 168 10.87 3.03 -8.34
CA HIS A 168 9.43 3.24 -8.44
C HIS A 168 8.69 1.89 -8.39
N PRO A 169 7.50 1.79 -7.76
CA PRO A 169 6.80 0.52 -7.57
C PRO A 169 6.34 -0.16 -8.87
N TYR A 170 6.24 0.55 -10.00
CA TYR A 170 5.81 -0.06 -11.27
C TYR A 170 6.77 -1.13 -11.78
N ASP A 171 8.05 -1.06 -11.40
CA ASP A 171 9.09 -1.98 -11.86
C ASP A 171 9.54 -2.85 -10.68
N LYS A 172 9.03 -4.06 -10.61
CA LYS A 172 9.36 -5.05 -9.58
C LYS A 172 10.42 -6.02 -10.11
N ALA A 173 11.37 -6.36 -9.27
CA ALA A 173 12.42 -7.32 -9.61
C ALA A 173 12.70 -8.29 -8.46
N THR A 174 13.28 -9.44 -8.78
CA THR A 174 13.96 -10.27 -7.77
C THR A 174 15.23 -9.57 -7.29
N CYS A 175 15.71 -9.91 -6.10
CA CYS A 175 16.97 -9.34 -5.64
C CYS A 175 17.82 -10.32 -4.84
N GLU A 176 19.12 -10.06 -4.85
CA GLU A 176 20.10 -10.74 -4.01
C GLU A 176 20.95 -9.69 -3.29
N PHE A 177 21.14 -9.87 -1.99
CA PHE A 177 22.06 -9.06 -1.19
C PHE A 177 23.26 -9.91 -0.78
N ALA A 178 24.46 -9.50 -1.17
CA ALA A 178 25.75 -10.07 -0.77
C ALA A 178 26.49 -9.04 0.11
N ILE A 179 26.32 -9.14 1.43
CA ILE A 179 26.77 -8.14 2.39
C ILE A 179 28.03 -8.63 3.10
N THR A 180 29.13 -7.90 2.94
CA THR A 180 30.33 -8.07 3.74
C THR A 180 30.33 -7.08 4.91
N ALA A 181 30.28 -7.60 6.12
CA ALA A 181 30.25 -6.80 7.36
C ALA A 181 31.26 -7.37 8.38
N PRO A 182 31.58 -6.64 9.46
CA PRO A 182 32.38 -7.19 10.57
C PRO A 182 31.74 -8.44 11.16
N GLU A 183 32.54 -9.44 11.49
CA GLU A 183 32.12 -10.79 11.94
C GLU A 183 31.12 -10.78 13.11
N ALA A 184 31.19 -9.77 13.97
CA ALA A 184 30.31 -9.65 15.14
C ALA A 184 28.86 -9.27 14.81
N TYR A 185 28.56 -8.89 13.55
CA TYR A 185 27.22 -8.52 13.13
C TYR A 185 26.49 -9.70 12.48
N GLN A 186 25.18 -9.74 12.70
CA GLN A 186 24.26 -10.53 11.92
C GLN A 186 23.61 -9.62 10.88
N VAL A 187 23.40 -10.16 9.68
CA VAL A 187 22.72 -9.49 8.57
C VAL A 187 21.40 -10.21 8.31
N VAL A 188 20.34 -9.45 8.18
CA VAL A 188 19.05 -9.91 7.67
C VAL A 188 18.69 -9.09 6.43
N ALA A 189 18.16 -9.74 5.40
CA ALA A 189 17.70 -9.09 4.16
C ALA A 189 16.46 -9.81 3.60
N ASN A 190 15.90 -9.33 2.50
CA ASN A 190 14.76 -9.96 1.83
C ASN A 190 15.11 -11.39 1.37
N GLY A 191 14.12 -12.29 1.40
CA GLY A 191 14.25 -13.66 0.92
C GLY A 191 14.98 -14.62 1.86
N ALA A 192 15.48 -15.72 1.33
CA ALA A 192 16.17 -16.78 2.05
C ALA A 192 17.66 -16.50 2.22
N LEU A 193 18.22 -16.92 3.38
CA LEU A 193 19.67 -16.97 3.59
C LEU A 193 20.27 -18.07 2.72
N VAL A 194 21.18 -17.73 1.82
CA VAL A 194 21.82 -18.68 0.90
C VAL A 194 23.29 -18.93 1.22
N GLU A 195 23.96 -18.00 1.91
CA GLU A 195 25.36 -18.15 2.30
C GLU A 195 25.68 -17.34 3.56
N SER A 196 26.54 -17.87 4.43
CA SER A 196 27.16 -17.15 5.53
C SER A 196 28.57 -17.69 5.73
N THR A 197 29.58 -16.96 5.24
CA THR A 197 30.98 -17.38 5.16
C THR A 197 31.89 -16.41 5.88
N SER A 198 32.72 -16.88 6.82
CA SER A 198 33.75 -16.05 7.46
C SER A 198 34.87 -15.73 6.47
N LEU A 199 35.29 -14.48 6.45
CA LEU A 199 36.36 -13.98 5.59
C LEU A 199 37.56 -13.52 6.43
N PRO A 200 38.77 -13.45 5.83
CA PRO A 200 39.93 -12.88 6.50
C PRO A 200 39.67 -11.47 7.05
N GLY A 201 40.29 -11.12 8.18
CA GLY A 201 40.18 -9.78 8.78
C GLY A 201 38.91 -9.57 9.61
N ASN A 202 38.40 -10.59 10.27
CA ASN A 202 37.20 -10.54 11.12
C ASN A 202 35.97 -9.99 10.37
N ARG A 203 35.75 -10.44 9.16
CA ARG A 203 34.60 -10.10 8.32
C ARG A 203 33.78 -11.35 8.00
N ARG A 204 32.53 -11.14 7.65
CA ARG A 204 31.60 -12.18 7.18
C ARG A 204 30.90 -11.72 5.93
N LEU A 205 30.84 -12.60 4.92
CA LEU A 205 29.94 -12.49 3.79
C LEU A 205 28.62 -13.19 4.17
N THR A 206 27.52 -12.46 4.03
CA THR A 206 26.17 -13.00 4.20
C THR A 206 25.38 -12.72 2.94
N ARG A 207 24.79 -13.76 2.32
CA ARG A 207 24.01 -13.63 1.09
C ARG A 207 22.57 -14.06 1.34
N TYR A 208 21.66 -13.22 0.91
CA TYR A 208 20.22 -13.47 0.87
C TYR A 208 19.71 -13.38 -0.55
N ARG A 209 18.70 -14.19 -0.89
CA ARG A 209 18.04 -14.16 -2.20
C ARG A 209 16.54 -14.12 -2.02
N GLU A 210 15.93 -13.08 -2.59
CA GLU A 210 14.49 -12.96 -2.77
C GLU A 210 14.13 -13.43 -4.17
N SER A 211 13.42 -14.55 -4.27
CA SER A 211 13.10 -15.17 -5.56
C SER A 211 11.79 -14.68 -6.17
N VAL A 212 11.07 -13.86 -5.42
CA VAL A 212 9.81 -13.25 -5.86
C VAL A 212 10.06 -11.79 -6.23
N PRO A 213 9.53 -11.28 -7.34
CA PRO A 213 9.67 -9.86 -7.68
C PRO A 213 9.02 -8.96 -6.62
N ILE A 214 9.78 -8.02 -6.09
CA ILE A 214 9.36 -7.02 -5.10
C ILE A 214 9.67 -5.61 -5.57
N ALA A 215 8.93 -4.62 -5.08
CA ALA A 215 9.21 -3.21 -5.34
C ALA A 215 10.51 -2.75 -4.67
N THR A 216 11.21 -1.80 -5.27
CA THR A 216 12.51 -1.33 -4.78
C THR A 216 12.44 -0.70 -3.39
N TYR A 217 11.31 -0.08 -3.03
CA TYR A 217 11.13 0.45 -1.67
C TYR A 217 11.13 -0.64 -0.59
N CYS A 218 10.80 -1.89 -0.95
CA CYS A 218 10.85 -3.05 -0.06
C CYS A 218 12.22 -3.73 0.00
N MET A 219 13.20 -3.38 -0.86
CA MET A 219 14.52 -4.01 -0.94
C MET A 219 15.44 -3.46 0.15
N VAL A 220 15.59 -4.17 1.26
CA VAL A 220 16.29 -3.68 2.45
C VAL A 220 17.26 -4.69 3.06
N ILE A 221 18.20 -4.16 3.82
CA ILE A 221 19.04 -4.91 4.74
C ILE A 221 18.93 -4.36 6.16
N GLY A 222 19.08 -5.23 7.16
CA GLY A 222 19.31 -4.88 8.56
C GLY A 222 20.59 -5.51 9.04
N THR A 223 21.51 -4.72 9.59
CA THR A 223 22.79 -5.20 10.11
C THR A 223 23.02 -4.66 11.51
N ALA A 224 23.05 -5.55 12.49
CA ALA A 224 23.25 -5.24 13.92
C ALA A 224 23.78 -6.46 14.68
N ARG A 225 24.04 -6.27 15.98
CA ARG A 225 24.23 -7.38 16.91
C ARG A 225 22.89 -7.90 17.36
N PHE A 226 22.32 -8.86 16.60
CA PHE A 226 21.02 -9.42 16.87
C PHE A 226 21.08 -10.67 17.73
N ALA A 227 20.05 -10.86 18.55
CA ALA A 227 19.58 -12.17 18.98
C ALA A 227 18.48 -12.61 18.00
N VAL A 228 18.51 -13.87 17.59
CA VAL A 228 17.61 -14.39 16.55
C VAL A 228 16.92 -15.65 17.05
N GLU A 229 15.60 -15.72 16.82
CA GLU A 229 14.78 -16.91 17.10
C GLU A 229 13.92 -17.24 15.88
N THR A 230 13.76 -18.51 15.55
CA THR A 230 12.66 -18.98 14.70
C THR A 230 11.51 -19.38 15.62
N VAL A 231 10.47 -18.57 15.64
CA VAL A 231 9.30 -18.70 16.54
C VAL A 231 8.46 -19.93 16.19
N GLY A 232 8.39 -20.27 14.92
CA GLY A 232 7.61 -21.37 14.36
C GLY A 232 7.51 -21.25 12.85
N GLN A 233 6.50 -21.89 12.29
CA GLN A 233 6.21 -21.82 10.85
C GLN A 233 4.70 -21.80 10.62
N VAL A 234 4.27 -21.11 9.55
CA VAL A 234 2.89 -21.09 9.05
C VAL A 234 2.92 -21.54 7.59
N ALA A 235 2.19 -22.61 7.26
CA ALA A 235 2.18 -23.19 5.90
C ALA A 235 3.59 -23.39 5.31
N CYS A 236 4.54 -23.93 6.12
CA CYS A 236 5.95 -24.14 5.78
C CYS A 236 6.81 -22.88 5.66
N VAL A 237 6.26 -21.68 5.92
CA VAL A 237 7.03 -20.44 5.96
C VAL A 237 7.57 -20.19 7.36
N PRO A 238 8.89 -20.12 7.57
CA PRO A 238 9.48 -19.85 8.88
C PRO A 238 9.21 -18.39 9.31
N ILE A 239 8.79 -18.23 10.57
CA ILE A 239 8.57 -16.94 11.20
C ILE A 239 9.74 -16.66 12.14
N GLN A 240 10.46 -15.59 11.90
CA GLN A 240 11.68 -15.23 12.62
C GLN A 240 11.51 -13.94 13.41
N THR A 241 12.18 -13.88 14.54
CA THR A 241 12.34 -12.69 15.38
C THR A 241 13.81 -12.29 15.42
N TRP A 242 14.09 -11.04 15.09
CA TRP A 242 15.42 -10.44 15.10
C TRP A 242 15.39 -9.19 15.99
N VAL A 243 16.00 -9.26 17.17
CA VAL A 243 16.02 -8.14 18.12
C VAL A 243 17.44 -7.86 18.59
N TYR A 244 17.72 -6.66 19.03
CA TYR A 244 19.04 -6.36 19.58
C TYR A 244 19.37 -7.29 20.75
N ALA A 245 20.60 -7.76 20.84
CA ALA A 245 21.00 -8.75 21.83
C ALA A 245 20.61 -8.40 23.29
N PRO A 246 20.70 -7.14 23.75
CA PRO A 246 20.23 -6.76 25.07
C PRO A 246 18.71 -6.87 25.27
N ASP A 247 17.92 -6.84 24.19
CA ASP A 247 16.45 -6.91 24.22
C ASP A 247 15.91 -8.33 24.03
N ARG A 248 16.79 -9.34 23.98
CA ARG A 248 16.47 -10.72 23.57
C ARG A 248 15.19 -11.27 24.22
N ASP A 249 15.14 -11.32 25.54
CA ASP A 249 14.06 -12.03 26.24
C ASP A 249 12.71 -11.29 26.09
N ALA A 250 12.72 -9.96 26.20
CA ALA A 250 11.54 -9.12 25.99
C ALA A 250 11.07 -9.15 24.53
N GLY A 251 12.00 -9.07 23.58
CA GLY A 251 11.71 -9.05 22.16
C GLY A 251 11.16 -10.40 21.65
N PHE A 252 11.73 -11.51 22.09
CA PHE A 252 11.22 -12.85 21.74
C PHE A 252 9.80 -13.05 22.28
N ALA A 253 9.51 -12.54 23.49
CA ALA A 253 8.16 -12.60 24.05
C ALA A 253 7.17 -11.73 23.26
N ASP A 254 7.53 -10.45 22.98
CA ASP A 254 6.67 -9.50 22.30
C ASP A 254 6.39 -9.92 20.84
N TYR A 255 7.40 -10.38 20.11
CA TYR A 255 7.30 -10.61 18.66
C TYR A 255 6.68 -11.96 18.29
N ARG A 256 6.53 -12.87 19.26
CA ARG A 256 5.81 -14.14 19.07
C ARG A 256 4.38 -13.95 18.59
N ILE A 257 3.80 -12.77 18.82
CA ILE A 257 2.46 -12.38 18.36
C ILE A 257 2.31 -12.47 16.84
N ALA A 258 3.40 -12.33 16.06
CA ALA A 258 3.39 -12.37 14.60
C ALA A 258 2.77 -13.66 14.02
N MET A 259 2.80 -14.77 14.76
CA MET A 259 2.23 -16.05 14.33
C MET A 259 0.73 -15.95 14.03
N LYS A 260 -0.04 -15.26 14.88
CA LYS A 260 -1.49 -15.23 14.78
C LYS A 260 -2.02 -14.49 13.53
N PRO A 261 -1.61 -13.23 13.24
CA PRO A 261 -2.03 -12.57 12.01
C PRO A 261 -1.52 -13.30 10.76
N MET A 262 -0.32 -13.89 10.79
CA MET A 262 0.20 -14.70 9.70
C MET A 262 -0.69 -15.92 9.39
N GLU A 263 -1.14 -16.65 10.41
CA GLU A 263 -2.09 -17.77 10.28
C GLU A 263 -3.44 -17.28 9.72
N PHE A 264 -3.96 -16.18 10.26
CA PHE A 264 -5.26 -15.63 9.87
C PHE A 264 -5.26 -15.19 8.40
N PHE A 265 -4.28 -14.42 7.94
CA PHE A 265 -4.23 -13.93 6.57
C PHE A 265 -3.93 -15.06 5.57
N THR A 266 -3.05 -16.00 5.91
CA THR A 266 -2.82 -17.19 5.09
C THR A 266 -4.12 -17.97 4.87
N TRP A 267 -4.91 -18.16 5.91
CA TRP A 267 -6.20 -18.84 5.82
C TRP A 267 -7.25 -18.06 5.02
N ARG A 268 -7.35 -16.76 5.24
CA ARG A 268 -8.45 -15.95 4.68
C ARG A 268 -8.21 -15.43 3.28
N ILE A 269 -6.97 -15.16 2.91
CA ILE A 269 -6.60 -14.52 1.64
C ILE A 269 -5.98 -15.54 0.69
N GLY A 270 -4.97 -16.28 1.19
CA GLY A 270 -4.23 -17.24 0.37
C GLY A 270 -2.79 -17.41 0.83
N PRO A 271 -1.99 -18.20 0.11
CA PRO A 271 -0.62 -18.52 0.52
C PRO A 271 0.26 -17.28 0.54
N PHE A 272 1.14 -17.22 1.54
CA PHE A 272 2.19 -16.21 1.63
C PHE A 272 3.16 -16.33 0.43
N SER A 273 3.65 -15.22 -0.09
CA SER A 273 4.44 -15.21 -1.33
C SER A 273 5.93 -15.48 -1.15
N TYR A 274 6.48 -15.26 0.04
CA TYR A 274 7.93 -15.18 0.26
C TYR A 274 8.48 -16.38 1.02
N GLU A 275 9.82 -16.52 1.07
CA GLU A 275 10.52 -17.68 1.64
C GLU A 275 10.51 -17.70 3.17
N LYS A 276 10.36 -16.54 3.80
CA LYS A 276 10.32 -16.37 5.27
C LYS A 276 9.51 -15.13 5.63
N LEU A 277 9.16 -15.01 6.90
CA LEU A 277 8.76 -13.73 7.49
C LEU A 277 9.70 -13.42 8.66
N ALA A 278 10.58 -12.44 8.50
CA ALA A 278 11.41 -11.90 9.56
C ALA A 278 10.77 -10.65 10.16
N ASN A 279 10.62 -10.63 11.48
CA ASN A 279 10.18 -9.48 12.26
C ASN A 279 11.40 -8.90 12.96
N VAL A 280 11.79 -7.67 12.63
CA VAL A 280 13.10 -7.11 12.96
C VAL A 280 12.97 -5.82 13.76
N GLN A 281 13.54 -5.77 14.95
CA GLN A 281 13.75 -4.51 15.68
C GLN A 281 14.78 -3.66 14.93
N SER A 282 14.45 -2.41 14.62
CA SER A 282 15.25 -1.58 13.72
C SER A 282 15.23 -0.11 14.10
N LYS A 283 16.01 0.68 13.38
CA LYS A 283 15.99 2.15 13.46
C LYS A 283 14.99 2.81 12.52
N THR A 284 14.10 2.05 11.88
CA THR A 284 13.10 2.68 11.00
C THR A 284 12.45 3.90 11.66
N ARG A 285 12.21 4.92 10.89
CA ARG A 285 11.54 6.16 11.34
C ARG A 285 10.03 5.99 11.53
N TRP A 286 9.48 4.88 11.00
CA TRP A 286 8.08 4.52 11.07
C TRP A 286 7.76 3.71 12.34
N GLY A 287 6.49 3.47 12.63
CA GLY A 287 6.08 2.53 13.67
C GLY A 287 6.48 1.11 13.34
N GLY A 288 6.11 0.70 12.13
CA GLY A 288 6.54 -0.45 11.37
C GLY A 288 6.86 -0.04 9.95
N MET A 289 7.50 -0.91 9.19
CA MET A 289 7.76 -0.81 7.76
C MET A 289 7.72 -2.21 7.17
N GLU A 290 6.81 -2.41 6.28
CA GLU A 290 6.34 -3.70 5.76
C GLU A 290 7.34 -4.45 4.88
N ASN A 291 8.54 -3.97 4.65
CA ASN A 291 9.49 -4.53 3.66
C ASN A 291 9.30 -6.03 3.40
N SER A 292 9.11 -6.42 2.16
CA SER A 292 8.75 -7.78 1.76
C SER A 292 9.63 -8.85 2.42
N SER A 293 9.00 -9.85 3.05
CA SER A 293 9.66 -10.92 3.82
C SER A 293 10.48 -10.48 5.05
N ASN A 294 10.61 -9.17 5.33
CA ASN A 294 11.59 -8.61 6.28
C ASN A 294 11.08 -7.33 6.96
N ILE A 295 10.01 -7.43 7.75
CA ILE A 295 9.32 -6.30 8.38
C ILE A 295 10.22 -5.65 9.44
N PHE A 296 10.38 -4.33 9.35
CA PHE A 296 11.14 -3.55 10.31
C PHE A 296 10.22 -2.81 11.27
N TYR A 297 10.43 -3.01 12.57
CA TYR A 297 9.71 -2.31 13.63
C TYR A 297 10.68 -1.36 14.36
N ARG A 298 10.20 -0.18 14.73
CA ARG A 298 11.00 0.79 15.49
C ARG A 298 11.55 0.21 16.79
N GLU A 299 12.65 0.74 17.27
CA GLU A 299 13.34 0.29 18.49
C GLU A 299 12.43 0.14 19.73
N GLY A 300 11.45 1.04 19.87
CA GLY A 300 10.48 1.03 20.97
C GLY A 300 9.36 -0.01 20.86
N SER A 301 9.32 -0.81 19.78
CA SER A 301 8.36 -1.90 19.62
C SER A 301 8.62 -3.05 20.62
N VAL A 302 9.85 -3.22 21.08
CA VAL A 302 10.19 -4.15 22.17
C VAL A 302 9.94 -3.48 23.51
N SER A 303 8.93 -3.95 24.22
CA SER A 303 8.48 -3.38 25.50
C SER A 303 8.38 -4.38 26.64
N GLY A 304 8.39 -5.68 26.34
CA GLY A 304 8.13 -6.77 27.29
C GLY A 304 6.66 -6.86 27.73
N ARG A 305 5.73 -6.21 27.01
CA ARG A 305 4.31 -6.10 27.38
C ARG A 305 3.33 -6.71 26.38
N GLY A 306 3.80 -7.13 25.20
CA GLY A 306 2.95 -7.69 24.15
C GLY A 306 1.86 -6.74 23.63
N THR A 307 2.08 -5.43 23.62
CA THR A 307 1.01 -4.42 23.36
C THR A 307 0.87 -4.03 21.90
N ASN A 308 1.71 -4.53 21.00
CA ASN A 308 1.81 -4.05 19.62
C ASN A 308 1.07 -4.96 18.60
N GLU A 309 0.14 -5.82 19.04
CA GLU A 309 -0.54 -6.80 18.17
C GLU A 309 -1.19 -6.16 16.94
N GLY A 310 -1.84 -5.00 17.10
CA GLY A 310 -2.44 -4.28 16.00
C GLY A 310 -1.41 -3.79 14.97
N LEU A 311 -0.22 -3.34 15.41
CA LEU A 311 0.88 -2.98 14.52
C LEU A 311 1.38 -4.20 13.75
N PHE A 312 1.62 -5.32 14.43
CA PHE A 312 2.03 -6.56 13.76
C PHE A 312 1.01 -7.04 12.74
N ALA A 313 -0.28 -6.97 13.07
CA ALA A 313 -1.34 -7.35 12.14
C ALA A 313 -1.36 -6.44 10.90
N HIS A 314 -1.09 -5.13 11.05
CA HIS A 314 -1.00 -4.17 9.97
C HIS A 314 0.17 -4.48 9.02
N GLU A 315 1.38 -4.56 9.57
CA GLU A 315 2.58 -4.80 8.76
C GLU A 315 2.57 -6.19 8.08
N ILE A 316 2.01 -7.20 8.75
CA ILE A 316 1.88 -8.54 8.16
C ILE A 316 0.82 -8.56 7.06
N ALA A 317 -0.26 -7.78 7.17
CA ALA A 317 -1.27 -7.69 6.11
C ALA A 317 -0.69 -7.11 4.81
N HIS A 318 0.24 -6.18 4.90
CA HIS A 318 0.95 -5.62 3.75
C HIS A 318 1.65 -6.68 2.90
N GLN A 319 2.08 -7.79 3.49
CA GLN A 319 2.75 -8.85 2.74
C GLN A 319 1.87 -9.45 1.63
N TRP A 320 0.53 -9.29 1.73
CA TRP A 320 -0.43 -9.62 0.67
C TRP A 320 -0.78 -8.41 -0.18
N PHE A 321 -1.05 -7.24 0.46
CA PHE A 321 -1.50 -6.00 -0.22
C PHE A 321 -0.59 -4.82 0.16
N GLY A 322 0.18 -4.38 -0.79
CA GLY A 322 1.31 -3.46 -0.69
C GLY A 322 2.55 -4.12 -1.28
N ASP A 323 2.94 -5.27 -0.75
CA ASP A 323 4.15 -5.98 -1.16
C ASP A 323 3.93 -6.95 -2.31
N SER A 324 3.08 -7.99 -2.11
CA SER A 324 2.85 -8.99 -3.15
C SER A 324 1.99 -8.43 -4.27
N VAL A 325 0.85 -7.82 -3.96
CA VAL A 325 0.08 -6.99 -4.88
C VAL A 325 0.42 -5.54 -4.58
N THR A 326 1.25 -4.92 -5.40
CA THR A 326 1.74 -3.55 -5.21
C THR A 326 0.98 -2.59 -6.14
N GLU A 327 0.66 -1.40 -5.67
CA GLU A 327 0.18 -0.34 -6.56
C GLU A 327 1.20 -0.05 -7.66
N SER A 328 0.75 0.13 -8.90
CA SER A 328 1.64 0.51 -10.00
C SER A 328 1.88 2.02 -10.09
N ASP A 329 1.24 2.78 -9.21
CA ASP A 329 1.28 4.24 -9.18
C ASP A 329 1.06 4.73 -7.75
N TRP A 330 1.85 5.69 -7.30
CA TRP A 330 1.76 6.24 -5.94
C TRP A 330 0.41 6.90 -5.61
N ASP A 331 -0.35 7.35 -6.62
CA ASP A 331 -1.71 7.85 -6.43
C ASP A 331 -2.64 6.79 -5.82
N HIS A 332 -2.31 5.52 -6.00
CA HIS A 332 -3.08 4.37 -5.54
C HIS A 332 -2.54 3.70 -4.26
N THR A 333 -1.71 4.39 -3.46
CA THR A 333 -1.13 3.90 -2.19
C THR A 333 -2.19 3.34 -1.21
N TRP A 334 -3.46 3.72 -1.35
CA TRP A 334 -4.55 3.15 -0.56
C TRP A 334 -4.74 1.63 -0.77
N LEU A 335 -4.29 1.09 -1.91
CA LEU A 335 -4.32 -0.37 -2.18
C LEU A 335 -3.36 -1.13 -1.25
N SER A 336 -2.36 -0.45 -0.72
CA SER A 336 -1.50 -0.93 0.36
C SER A 336 -2.10 -0.58 1.73
N GLU A 337 -2.13 0.69 2.09
CA GLU A 337 -2.42 1.17 3.44
C GLU A 337 -3.89 0.98 3.88
N GLY A 338 -4.82 1.18 2.96
CA GLY A 338 -6.25 0.97 3.23
C GLY A 338 -6.59 -0.48 3.49
N PHE A 339 -5.96 -1.38 2.73
CA PHE A 339 -6.09 -2.83 2.93
C PHE A 339 -5.50 -3.27 4.26
N ALA A 340 -4.26 -2.88 4.58
CA ALA A 340 -3.62 -3.24 5.83
C ALA A 340 -4.39 -2.71 7.06
N THR A 341 -4.89 -1.47 6.98
CA THR A 341 -5.72 -0.89 8.03
C THR A 341 -7.03 -1.66 8.23
N TYR A 342 -7.73 -1.98 7.13
CA TYR A 342 -8.98 -2.73 7.21
C TYR A 342 -8.78 -4.18 7.67
N LEU A 343 -7.76 -4.85 7.16
CA LEU A 343 -7.43 -6.22 7.54
C LEU A 343 -7.03 -6.32 9.02
N THR A 344 -6.41 -5.27 9.59
CA THR A 344 -6.18 -5.15 11.02
C THR A 344 -7.51 -5.11 11.80
N HIS A 345 -8.50 -4.36 11.33
CA HIS A 345 -9.83 -4.36 11.95
C HIS A 345 -10.52 -5.71 11.86
N VAL A 346 -10.41 -6.40 10.72
CA VAL A 346 -11.02 -7.72 10.55
C VAL A 346 -10.31 -8.80 11.35
N TYR A 347 -8.98 -8.73 11.48
CA TYR A 347 -8.23 -9.57 12.40
C TYR A 347 -8.69 -9.36 13.85
N ASN A 348 -8.88 -8.10 14.26
CA ASN A 348 -9.41 -7.77 15.58
C ASN A 348 -10.87 -8.25 15.76
N GLU A 349 -11.71 -8.20 14.72
CA GLU A 349 -13.06 -8.78 14.73
C GLU A 349 -13.02 -10.29 14.99
N TYR A 350 -12.15 -10.98 14.28
CA TYR A 350 -11.96 -12.43 14.42
C TYR A 350 -11.45 -12.82 15.81
N THR A 351 -10.48 -12.07 16.33
CA THR A 351 -9.80 -12.41 17.59
C THR A 351 -10.57 -11.96 18.83
N TYR A 352 -11.21 -10.80 18.79
CA TYR A 352 -11.77 -10.10 19.94
C TYR A 352 -13.26 -9.73 19.81
N GLY A 353 -13.86 -10.04 18.68
CA GLY A 353 -15.27 -9.82 18.41
C GLY A 353 -15.62 -8.45 17.81
N ARG A 354 -16.86 -8.38 17.33
CA ARG A 354 -17.41 -7.25 16.56
C ARG A 354 -17.29 -5.89 17.26
N ASP A 355 -17.45 -5.86 18.59
CA ASP A 355 -17.38 -4.61 19.36
C ASP A 355 -16.00 -3.96 19.32
N VAL A 356 -14.92 -4.77 19.28
CA VAL A 356 -13.56 -4.26 19.18
C VAL A 356 -13.34 -3.61 17.80
N MET A 357 -13.80 -4.27 16.74
CA MET A 357 -13.79 -3.69 15.39
C MET A 357 -14.60 -2.40 15.33
N ALA A 358 -15.82 -2.39 15.84
CA ALA A 358 -16.69 -1.21 15.83
C ALA A 358 -16.06 -0.01 16.56
N ARG A 359 -15.39 -0.24 17.70
CA ARG A 359 -14.63 0.84 18.39
C ARG A 359 -13.46 1.35 17.54
N GLY A 360 -12.76 0.48 16.83
CA GLY A 360 -11.70 0.85 15.89
C GLY A 360 -12.23 1.74 14.77
N LEU A 361 -13.27 1.28 14.08
CA LEU A 361 -13.91 2.02 12.99
C LEU A 361 -14.46 3.39 13.43
N ARG A 362 -15.01 3.51 14.65
CA ARG A 362 -15.45 4.83 15.17
C ARG A 362 -14.26 5.79 15.32
N ARG A 363 -13.12 5.34 15.85
CA ARG A 363 -11.90 6.18 15.94
C ARG A 363 -11.42 6.61 14.57
N ASP A 364 -11.41 5.69 13.61
CA ASP A 364 -11.03 5.98 12.23
C ASP A 364 -11.97 7.00 11.59
N ARG A 365 -13.29 6.87 11.80
CA ARG A 365 -14.29 7.85 11.34
C ARG A 365 -13.99 9.24 11.87
N ASP A 366 -13.71 9.38 13.16
CA ASP A 366 -13.39 10.66 13.78
C ASP A 366 -12.09 11.26 13.18
N THR A 367 -11.12 10.41 12.84
CA THR A 367 -9.88 10.81 12.17
C THR A 367 -10.15 11.30 10.75
N VAL A 368 -10.97 10.59 9.97
CA VAL A 368 -11.37 10.98 8.60
C VAL A 368 -12.10 12.32 8.62
N ILE A 369 -13.05 12.53 9.53
CA ILE A 369 -13.80 13.79 9.64
C ILE A 369 -12.83 14.96 9.91
N LYS A 370 -11.95 14.83 10.90
CA LYS A 370 -10.94 15.86 11.24
C LYS A 370 -9.96 16.14 10.09
N TYR A 371 -9.61 15.11 9.34
CA TYR A 371 -8.73 15.28 8.17
C TYR A 371 -9.45 16.04 7.05
N PHE A 372 -10.70 15.70 6.77
CA PHE A 372 -11.51 16.35 5.74
C PHE A 372 -11.74 17.84 6.04
N GLU A 373 -11.94 18.23 7.28
CA GLU A 373 -12.07 19.64 7.68
C GLU A 373 -10.87 20.50 7.25
N LYS A 374 -9.67 19.91 7.22
CA LYS A 374 -8.41 20.57 6.82
C LYS A 374 -8.10 20.39 5.33
N ASN A 375 -8.62 19.33 4.71
CA ASN A 375 -8.30 18.92 3.34
C ASN A 375 -9.58 18.62 2.53
N PRO A 376 -10.51 19.59 2.35
CA PRO A 376 -11.84 19.33 1.83
C PRO A 376 -11.88 18.92 0.34
N GLN A 377 -10.76 19.05 -0.38
CA GLN A 377 -10.64 18.64 -1.78
C GLN A 377 -9.94 17.29 -1.96
N SER A 378 -9.48 16.65 -0.87
CA SER A 378 -8.73 15.42 -0.92
C SER A 378 -9.66 14.20 -0.96
N ALA A 379 -9.50 13.33 -1.94
CA ALA A 379 -10.14 12.02 -2.07
C ALA A 379 -9.19 10.89 -1.62
N ILE A 380 -9.60 9.63 -1.72
CA ILE A 380 -8.71 8.49 -1.49
C ILE A 380 -7.65 8.45 -2.59
N VAL A 381 -8.10 8.44 -3.86
CA VAL A 381 -7.21 8.63 -5.00
C VAL A 381 -7.20 10.10 -5.38
N THR A 382 -6.07 10.72 -5.19
CA THR A 382 -5.83 12.13 -5.56
C THR A 382 -4.47 12.16 -6.25
N PRO A 383 -4.33 12.84 -7.42
CA PRO A 383 -3.08 12.91 -8.13
C PRO A 383 -1.93 13.31 -7.19
N ALA A 384 -0.88 12.50 -7.13
CA ALA A 384 0.29 12.79 -6.33
C ALA A 384 0.97 14.05 -6.90
N SER A 385 1.40 14.92 -6.00
CA SER A 385 2.31 15.99 -6.39
C SER A 385 3.67 15.38 -6.75
N ALA A 386 4.50 16.12 -7.49
CA ALA A 386 5.90 15.73 -7.76
C ALA A 386 6.72 15.43 -6.48
N LYS A 387 6.17 15.79 -5.31
CA LYS A 387 6.68 15.42 -3.99
C LYS A 387 5.73 14.41 -3.38
N LEU A 388 6.24 13.23 -3.06
CA LEU A 388 5.48 12.13 -2.46
C LEU A 388 5.14 12.35 -0.96
N ASP A 389 5.24 13.58 -0.46
CA ASP A 389 5.07 13.93 0.96
C ASP A 389 3.64 13.68 1.48
N ASN A 390 2.64 13.59 0.60
CA ASN A 390 1.22 13.52 0.95
C ASN A 390 0.54 12.20 0.56
N ILE A 391 1.27 11.19 0.12
CA ILE A 391 0.68 9.89 -0.24
C ILE A 391 0.15 9.15 0.99
N LEU A 392 0.77 9.38 2.16
CA LEU A 392 0.32 8.86 3.45
C LEU A 392 -0.62 9.85 4.14
N SER A 393 -1.89 9.57 4.15
CA SER A 393 -2.92 10.45 4.70
C SER A 393 -4.06 9.66 5.35
N SER A 394 -4.91 10.33 6.12
CA SER A 394 -6.10 9.67 6.66
C SER A 394 -7.06 9.17 5.57
N ASN A 395 -6.91 9.64 4.33
CA ASN A 395 -7.66 9.10 3.20
C ASN A 395 -7.09 7.77 2.70
N SER A 396 -5.75 7.64 2.62
CA SER A 396 -5.10 6.39 2.20
C SER A 396 -5.23 5.28 3.25
N TYR A 397 -5.31 5.62 4.54
CA TYR A 397 -5.47 4.66 5.65
C TYR A 397 -6.94 4.49 6.05
N GLN A 398 -7.48 5.43 6.85
CA GLN A 398 -8.74 5.27 7.56
C GLN A 398 -9.95 5.36 6.63
N LYS A 399 -10.00 6.33 5.69
CA LYS A 399 -11.12 6.43 4.75
C LYS A 399 -11.15 5.24 3.80
N ALA A 400 -9.99 4.79 3.33
CA ALA A 400 -9.87 3.59 2.49
C ALA A 400 -10.26 2.32 3.24
N SER A 401 -9.90 2.18 4.51
CA SER A 401 -10.40 1.11 5.39
C SER A 401 -11.93 1.13 5.51
N TRP A 402 -12.53 2.30 5.68
CA TRP A 402 -13.99 2.47 5.69
C TRP A 402 -14.63 2.11 4.34
N PHE A 403 -13.99 2.47 3.23
CA PHE A 403 -14.44 2.07 1.90
C PHE A 403 -14.54 0.54 1.78
N LEU A 404 -13.49 -0.18 2.19
CA LEU A 404 -13.49 -1.65 2.18
C LEU A 404 -14.55 -2.23 3.12
N HIS A 405 -14.77 -1.61 4.29
CA HIS A 405 -15.82 -2.02 5.22
C HIS A 405 -17.23 -1.87 4.62
N MET A 406 -17.50 -0.74 3.99
CA MET A 406 -18.77 -0.51 3.28
C MET A 406 -18.93 -1.41 2.05
N LEU A 407 -17.85 -1.70 1.33
CA LEU A 407 -17.84 -2.65 0.21
C LEU A 407 -18.20 -4.06 0.70
N ARG A 408 -17.58 -4.54 1.80
CA ARG A 408 -17.91 -5.83 2.41
C ARG A 408 -19.41 -5.96 2.71
N ARG A 409 -20.00 -4.90 3.29
CA ARG A 409 -21.45 -4.87 3.51
C ARG A 409 -22.25 -4.93 2.22
N LEU A 410 -21.85 -4.18 1.19
CA LEU A 410 -22.56 -4.07 -0.08
C LEU A 410 -22.59 -5.40 -0.85
N VAL A 411 -21.48 -6.13 -0.87
CA VAL A 411 -21.36 -7.40 -1.62
C VAL A 411 -21.65 -8.63 -0.78
N GLY A 412 -21.61 -8.52 0.55
CA GLY A 412 -21.75 -9.62 1.51
C GLY A 412 -20.40 -10.24 1.89
N ASP A 413 -20.34 -10.82 3.09
CA ASP A 413 -19.09 -11.29 3.70
C ASP A 413 -18.36 -12.36 2.85
N GLU A 414 -19.05 -13.41 2.46
CA GLU A 414 -18.47 -14.50 1.65
C GLU A 414 -17.94 -13.99 0.30
N THR A 415 -18.73 -13.14 -0.37
CA THR A 415 -18.37 -12.55 -1.66
C THR A 415 -17.15 -11.63 -1.52
N PHE A 416 -17.09 -10.85 -0.45
CA PHE A 416 -15.96 -9.98 -0.16
C PHE A 416 -14.66 -10.78 -0.01
N TRP A 417 -14.64 -11.82 0.80
CA TRP A 417 -13.46 -12.66 0.98
C TRP A 417 -13.06 -13.40 -0.29
N LYS A 418 -14.04 -13.92 -1.04
CA LYS A 418 -13.78 -14.51 -2.35
C LYS A 418 -13.16 -13.50 -3.30
N GLY A 419 -13.65 -12.25 -3.28
CA GLY A 419 -13.10 -11.14 -4.06
C GLY A 419 -11.67 -10.83 -3.71
N LEU A 420 -11.33 -10.70 -2.41
CA LEU A 420 -9.97 -10.46 -1.94
C LEU A 420 -9.01 -11.59 -2.35
N SER A 421 -9.43 -12.84 -2.13
CA SER A 421 -8.61 -14.00 -2.53
C SER A 421 -8.40 -14.05 -4.06
N THR A 422 -9.44 -13.76 -4.85
CA THR A 422 -9.33 -13.71 -6.32
C THR A 422 -8.42 -12.59 -6.79
N TYR A 423 -8.54 -11.40 -6.17
CA TYR A 423 -7.68 -10.25 -6.47
C TYR A 423 -6.22 -10.56 -6.17
N TYR A 424 -5.94 -11.11 -4.97
CA TYR A 424 -4.61 -11.55 -4.59
C TYR A 424 -4.05 -12.60 -5.58
N GLN A 425 -4.79 -13.67 -5.88
CA GLN A 425 -4.32 -14.73 -6.79
C GLN A 425 -4.01 -14.20 -8.20
N ARG A 426 -4.78 -13.24 -8.67
CA ARG A 426 -4.63 -12.67 -10.03
C ARG A 426 -3.43 -11.73 -10.15
N TYR A 427 -3.18 -10.93 -9.13
CA TYR A 427 -2.18 -9.85 -9.16
C TYR A 427 -0.98 -10.08 -8.25
N ARG A 428 -0.93 -11.18 -7.51
CA ARG A 428 0.21 -11.48 -6.61
C ARG A 428 1.52 -11.44 -7.39
N ASN A 429 2.55 -10.89 -6.72
CA ASN A 429 3.90 -10.71 -7.24
C ASN A 429 3.98 -9.73 -8.44
N GLY A 430 2.93 -8.95 -8.64
CA GLY A 430 2.82 -7.95 -9.70
C GLY A 430 2.22 -6.64 -9.18
N ASN A 431 1.74 -5.84 -10.11
CA ASN A 431 1.18 -4.52 -9.85
C ASN A 431 -0.32 -4.47 -10.16
N ALA A 432 -1.01 -3.56 -9.50
CA ALA A 432 -2.43 -3.30 -9.74
C ALA A 432 -2.80 -1.83 -9.54
N LEU A 433 -3.91 -1.43 -10.13
CA LEU A 433 -4.58 -0.14 -9.93
C LEU A 433 -5.95 -0.34 -9.27
N THR A 434 -6.57 0.74 -8.84
CA THR A 434 -7.93 0.74 -8.27
C THR A 434 -8.95 0.05 -9.20
N GLU A 435 -8.83 0.28 -10.50
CA GLU A 435 -9.71 -0.28 -11.54
C GLU A 435 -9.57 -1.81 -11.65
N ASP A 436 -8.41 -2.35 -11.36
CA ASP A 436 -8.16 -3.78 -11.32
C ASP A 436 -8.91 -4.44 -10.16
N PHE A 437 -8.83 -3.83 -8.97
CA PHE A 437 -9.59 -4.28 -7.81
C PHE A 437 -11.10 -4.15 -8.04
N GLN A 438 -11.57 -3.03 -8.58
CA GLN A 438 -12.98 -2.84 -8.94
C GLN A 438 -13.46 -3.95 -9.89
N ARG A 439 -12.72 -4.23 -10.96
CA ARG A 439 -13.06 -5.26 -11.95
C ARG A 439 -13.22 -6.63 -11.32
N VAL A 440 -12.29 -7.02 -10.44
CA VAL A 440 -12.38 -8.30 -9.73
C VAL A 440 -13.61 -8.36 -8.83
N MET A 441 -13.89 -7.28 -8.08
CA MET A 441 -15.05 -7.23 -7.19
C MET A 441 -16.37 -7.25 -7.97
N GLU A 442 -16.44 -6.62 -9.14
CA GLU A 442 -17.60 -6.68 -10.04
C GLU A 442 -17.82 -8.09 -10.60
N GLU A 443 -16.75 -8.76 -11.06
CA GLU A 443 -16.80 -10.14 -11.56
C GLU A 443 -17.30 -11.12 -10.48
N VAL A 444 -16.74 -11.04 -9.28
CA VAL A 444 -17.05 -11.99 -8.20
C VAL A 444 -18.43 -11.75 -7.60
N SER A 445 -18.86 -10.49 -7.49
CA SER A 445 -20.15 -10.13 -6.88
C SER A 445 -21.33 -10.14 -7.88
N GLY A 446 -21.06 -10.05 -9.18
CA GLY A 446 -22.08 -9.82 -10.21
C GLY A 446 -22.74 -8.44 -10.14
N LYS A 447 -22.20 -7.51 -9.33
CA LYS A 447 -22.74 -6.16 -9.14
C LYS A 447 -21.94 -5.14 -9.95
N LYS A 448 -22.61 -4.08 -10.44
CA LYS A 448 -21.93 -2.90 -10.98
C LYS A 448 -21.50 -2.01 -9.82
N LEU A 449 -20.21 -1.84 -9.64
CA LEU A 449 -19.63 -1.11 -8.52
C LEU A 449 -19.05 0.27 -8.91
N GLY A 450 -19.06 0.63 -10.20
CA GLY A 450 -18.46 1.87 -10.69
C GLY A 450 -18.95 3.14 -9.97
N GLU A 451 -20.28 3.26 -9.72
CA GLU A 451 -20.84 4.38 -8.94
C GLU A 451 -20.35 4.40 -7.49
N PHE A 452 -20.24 3.22 -6.87
CA PHE A 452 -19.76 3.09 -5.50
C PHE A 452 -18.28 3.50 -5.40
N PHE A 453 -17.42 3.02 -6.30
CA PHE A 453 -16.02 3.42 -6.38
C PHE A 453 -15.88 4.92 -6.64
N ARG A 454 -16.59 5.47 -7.63
CA ARG A 454 -16.56 6.90 -7.93
C ARG A 454 -16.93 7.74 -6.70
N GLN A 455 -18.00 7.36 -5.99
CA GLN A 455 -18.49 8.10 -4.82
C GLN A 455 -17.51 8.07 -3.65
N TRP A 456 -16.88 6.93 -3.35
CA TRP A 456 -16.12 6.76 -2.13
C TRP A 456 -14.61 6.87 -2.31
N VAL A 457 -14.08 6.52 -3.50
CA VAL A 457 -12.64 6.56 -3.78
C VAL A 457 -12.21 7.87 -4.43
N TYR A 458 -12.99 8.36 -5.41
CA TYR A 458 -12.61 9.51 -6.22
C TYR A 458 -13.31 10.82 -5.84
N THR A 459 -14.31 10.76 -4.96
CA THR A 459 -15.02 11.96 -4.50
C THR A 459 -14.57 12.34 -3.09
N PRO A 460 -14.18 13.61 -2.85
CA PRO A 460 -13.84 14.09 -1.51
C PRO A 460 -15.05 14.04 -0.54
N GLY A 461 -14.75 13.87 0.75
CA GLY A 461 -15.73 13.98 1.82
C GLY A 461 -16.50 12.70 2.14
N GLN A 462 -17.57 12.87 2.88
CA GLN A 462 -18.50 11.84 3.35
C GLN A 462 -19.87 12.50 3.61
N PRO A 463 -20.97 11.72 3.73
CA PRO A 463 -22.28 12.28 4.05
C PRO A 463 -22.32 12.84 5.47
N TRP A 464 -22.98 13.99 5.61
CA TRP A 464 -23.34 14.59 6.90
C TRP A 464 -24.84 14.41 7.10
N ILE A 465 -25.21 13.56 8.05
CA ILE A 465 -26.59 13.10 8.22
C ILE A 465 -27.16 13.68 9.51
N LYS A 466 -28.28 14.37 9.40
CA LYS A 466 -29.15 14.77 10.52
C LYS A 466 -30.58 14.39 10.22
N GLY A 467 -31.44 14.47 11.23
CA GLY A 467 -32.84 14.15 11.02
C GLY A 467 -33.64 14.13 12.32
N ASN A 468 -34.82 13.58 12.20
CA ASN A 468 -35.72 13.40 13.34
C ASN A 468 -36.64 12.19 13.11
N TRP A 469 -37.34 11.79 14.16
CA TRP A 469 -38.34 10.76 14.06
C TRP A 469 -39.57 11.10 14.87
N SER A 470 -40.73 10.56 14.49
CA SER A 470 -41.99 10.66 15.21
C SER A 470 -42.74 9.34 15.11
N TYR A 471 -43.63 9.09 16.08
CA TYR A 471 -44.47 7.91 16.07
C TYR A 471 -45.93 8.32 16.27
N ALA A 472 -46.81 7.90 15.36
CA ALA A 472 -48.25 8.12 15.46
C ALA A 472 -49.00 7.03 14.68
N GLY A 473 -50.13 6.58 15.27
CA GLY A 473 -51.02 5.63 14.58
C GLY A 473 -50.40 4.30 14.17
N GLY A 474 -49.40 3.80 14.92
CA GLY A 474 -48.70 2.54 14.58
C GLY A 474 -47.61 2.71 13.53
N VAL A 475 -47.23 3.94 13.17
CA VAL A 475 -46.21 4.24 12.17
C VAL A 475 -45.09 5.09 12.76
N LEU A 476 -43.87 4.60 12.66
CA LEU A 476 -42.65 5.36 12.86
C LEU A 476 -42.30 6.08 11.57
N THR A 477 -42.25 7.41 11.63
CA THR A 477 -41.77 8.26 10.52
C THR A 477 -40.36 8.74 10.84
N VAL A 478 -39.40 8.51 9.91
CA VAL A 478 -38.01 8.93 10.05
C VAL A 478 -37.68 9.87 8.91
N GLU A 479 -37.29 11.09 9.23
CA GLU A 479 -36.84 12.11 8.29
C GLU A 479 -35.31 12.19 8.31
N ILE A 480 -34.66 12.06 7.16
CA ILE A 480 -33.21 12.10 6.99
C ILE A 480 -32.82 13.21 6.03
N HIS A 481 -31.83 14.00 6.43
CA HIS A 481 -31.28 15.10 5.66
C HIS A 481 -29.76 14.95 5.52
N GLN A 482 -29.26 14.95 4.29
CA GLN A 482 -27.84 15.05 3.99
C GLN A 482 -27.44 16.53 3.90
N THR A 483 -26.61 17.02 4.83
CA THR A 483 -26.36 18.45 5.03
C THR A 483 -24.96 18.94 4.63
N GLN A 484 -24.12 18.06 4.02
CA GLN A 484 -22.84 18.48 3.48
C GLN A 484 -23.00 19.62 2.44
N ALA A 485 -22.03 20.53 2.42
CA ALA A 485 -22.10 21.76 1.62
C ALA A 485 -22.00 21.56 0.09
N ALA A 486 -21.45 20.44 -0.36
CA ALA A 486 -21.30 20.15 -1.78
C ALA A 486 -22.63 19.67 -2.42
N ASP A 487 -22.79 19.84 -3.73
CA ASP A 487 -23.93 19.32 -4.50
C ASP A 487 -23.98 17.78 -4.57
N VAL A 488 -23.00 17.12 -3.93
CA VAL A 488 -22.92 15.65 -3.87
C VAL A 488 -24.01 15.11 -2.96
N VAL A 489 -24.79 14.16 -3.48
CA VAL A 489 -25.73 13.34 -2.72
C VAL A 489 -25.16 11.93 -2.65
N TYR A 490 -24.91 11.43 -1.43
CA TYR A 490 -24.43 10.08 -1.23
C TYR A 490 -25.58 9.08 -1.34
N ARG A 491 -25.41 8.09 -2.21
CA ARG A 491 -26.33 6.97 -2.37
C ARG A 491 -25.78 5.77 -1.60
N THR A 492 -26.48 5.36 -0.53
CA THR A 492 -25.99 4.32 0.36
C THR A 492 -27.09 3.74 1.23
N ALA A 493 -26.89 2.53 1.73
CA ALA A 493 -27.75 1.94 2.75
C ALA A 493 -27.45 2.57 4.11
N LEU A 494 -28.50 2.85 4.89
CA LEU A 494 -28.40 3.31 6.28
C LEU A 494 -29.22 2.40 7.17
N ASP A 495 -28.61 1.92 8.27
CA ASP A 495 -29.33 1.18 9.31
C ASP A 495 -30.04 2.13 10.25
N ILE A 496 -31.32 1.87 10.48
CA ILE A 496 -32.12 2.49 11.51
C ILE A 496 -32.35 1.47 12.61
N GLY A 497 -31.76 1.68 13.77
CA GLY A 497 -31.96 0.86 14.96
C GLY A 497 -33.15 1.34 15.76
N ILE A 498 -34.17 0.50 15.89
CA ILE A 498 -35.42 0.78 16.61
C ILE A 498 -35.40 0.05 17.95
N ILE A 499 -35.36 0.78 19.05
CA ILE A 499 -35.28 0.27 20.39
C ILE A 499 -36.64 0.45 21.06
N THR A 500 -37.40 -0.64 21.24
CA THR A 500 -38.69 -0.64 21.93
C THR A 500 -38.56 -1.03 23.39
N ASP A 501 -37.49 -1.73 23.76
CA ASP A 501 -37.09 -2.10 25.11
C ASP A 501 -35.57 -1.96 25.24
N PRO A 502 -35.05 -1.16 26.22
CA PRO A 502 -33.60 -0.99 26.42
C PRO A 502 -32.81 -2.28 26.69
N ASN A 503 -33.48 -3.34 27.13
CA ASN A 503 -32.89 -4.64 27.46
C ASN A 503 -32.85 -5.61 26.27
N VAL A 504 -33.37 -5.21 25.10
CA VAL A 504 -33.45 -6.04 23.89
C VAL A 504 -32.64 -5.38 22.78
N SER A 505 -31.98 -6.21 21.99
CA SER A 505 -31.25 -5.72 20.81
C SER A 505 -32.16 -4.92 19.88
N PRO A 506 -31.67 -3.81 19.26
CA PRO A 506 -32.47 -3.02 18.34
C PRO A 506 -33.01 -3.85 17.18
N ARG A 507 -34.26 -3.64 16.79
CA ARG A 507 -34.74 -4.05 15.46
C ARG A 507 -34.06 -3.17 14.43
N ILE A 508 -33.43 -3.77 13.42
CA ILE A 508 -32.73 -3.06 12.36
C ILE A 508 -33.63 -2.97 11.11
N GLU A 509 -33.87 -1.76 10.65
CA GLU A 509 -34.46 -1.48 9.34
C GLU A 509 -33.41 -0.84 8.45
N ILE A 510 -33.25 -1.36 7.23
CA ILE A 510 -32.28 -0.87 6.27
C ILE A 510 -33.01 0.00 5.26
N VAL A 511 -32.66 1.29 5.19
CA VAL A 511 -33.23 2.23 4.24
C VAL A 511 -32.18 2.64 3.19
N GLN A 512 -32.64 2.97 1.99
CA GLN A 512 -31.74 3.42 0.92
C GLN A 512 -31.79 4.95 0.82
N LEU A 513 -30.67 5.59 1.08
CA LEU A 513 -30.49 7.01 0.85
C LEU A 513 -30.18 7.22 -0.64
N GLU A 514 -31.03 7.97 -1.32
CA GLU A 514 -30.91 8.29 -2.76
C GLU A 514 -31.01 9.78 -3.05
N ARG A 515 -31.52 10.54 -2.10
CA ARG A 515 -31.79 11.98 -2.21
C ARG A 515 -31.25 12.72 -1.00
N ARG A 516 -31.15 14.04 -1.14
CA ARG A 516 -30.68 14.91 -0.05
C ARG A 516 -31.63 14.86 1.15
N ASP A 517 -32.94 14.88 0.87
CA ASP A 517 -34.01 14.84 1.89
C ASP A 517 -34.91 13.64 1.57
N GLN A 518 -35.12 12.79 2.57
CA GLN A 518 -35.96 11.60 2.44
C GLN A 518 -36.72 11.31 3.74
N THR A 519 -37.94 10.82 3.58
CA THR A 519 -38.79 10.37 4.67
C THR A 519 -39.10 8.87 4.49
N PHE A 520 -38.99 8.12 5.57
CA PHE A 520 -39.25 6.69 5.64
C PHE A 520 -40.37 6.42 6.64
N SER A 521 -41.28 5.51 6.30
CA SER A 521 -42.40 5.07 7.15
C SER A 521 -42.27 3.60 7.47
N ILE A 522 -42.21 3.26 8.73
CA ILE A 522 -42.01 1.91 9.26
C ILE A 522 -43.16 1.54 10.19
N LYS A 523 -43.88 0.46 9.92
CA LYS A 523 -44.96 -0.01 10.79
C LYS A 523 -44.40 -0.64 12.04
N LEU A 524 -44.94 -0.24 13.20
CA LEU A 524 -44.58 -0.73 14.52
C LEU A 524 -45.83 -0.93 15.37
N ASP A 525 -45.86 -2.03 16.11
CA ASP A 525 -46.97 -2.32 17.04
C ASP A 525 -46.90 -1.49 18.32
N LYS A 526 -45.72 -0.93 18.64
CA LYS A 526 -45.45 -0.17 19.86
C LYS A 526 -44.52 1.01 19.55
N GLU A 527 -44.75 2.13 20.23
CA GLU A 527 -43.85 3.28 20.16
C GLU A 527 -42.45 2.93 20.63
N PRO A 528 -41.40 3.28 19.86
CA PRO A 528 -40.03 3.03 20.26
C PRO A 528 -39.60 3.94 21.43
N ALA A 529 -38.81 3.39 22.34
CA ALA A 529 -38.16 4.15 23.40
C ALA A 529 -37.07 5.07 22.84
N SER A 530 -36.37 4.61 21.81
CA SER A 530 -35.42 5.42 21.03
C SER A 530 -35.21 4.86 19.62
N VAL A 531 -34.74 5.74 18.74
CA VAL A 531 -34.32 5.40 17.37
C VAL A 531 -32.91 5.92 17.16
N VAL A 532 -32.03 5.09 16.63
CA VAL A 532 -30.60 5.41 16.41
C VAL A 532 -30.18 5.13 14.98
N LEU A 533 -29.27 5.95 14.46
CA LEU A 533 -28.71 5.75 13.11
C LEU A 533 -27.44 4.91 13.20
N ASP A 534 -27.29 3.98 12.27
CA ASP A 534 -26.12 3.12 12.08
C ASP A 534 -25.59 2.47 13.38
N PRO A 535 -26.44 1.77 14.18
CA PRO A 535 -26.02 1.17 15.44
C PRO A 535 -24.89 0.15 15.27
N ASN A 536 -24.83 -0.51 14.12
CA ASN A 536 -23.86 -1.55 13.78
C ASN A 536 -22.57 -1.01 13.16
N VAL A 537 -22.44 0.32 12.99
CA VAL A 537 -21.22 0.96 12.46
C VAL A 537 -20.84 0.43 11.07
N TRP A 538 -21.79 0.56 10.12
CA TRP A 538 -21.59 0.14 8.72
C TRP A 538 -21.31 1.29 7.76
N LEU A 539 -21.55 2.54 8.16
CA LEU A 539 -21.48 3.69 7.27
C LEU A 539 -20.47 4.72 7.76
N LEU A 540 -19.55 5.11 6.89
CA LEU A 540 -18.75 6.31 7.10
C LEU A 540 -19.64 7.54 6.94
N MET A 541 -20.02 8.16 8.04
CA MET A 541 -20.84 9.37 8.04
C MET A 541 -20.46 10.30 9.19
N GLN A 542 -20.68 11.59 9.03
CA GLN A 542 -20.74 12.54 10.12
C GLN A 542 -22.20 12.61 10.61
N ALA A 543 -22.42 12.17 11.83
CA ALA A 543 -23.74 12.24 12.45
C ALA A 543 -23.97 13.63 13.06
N GLY A 544 -25.03 14.30 12.61
CA GLY A 544 -25.57 15.49 13.23
C GLY A 544 -26.69 15.15 14.23
N GLU A 545 -27.52 16.16 14.55
CA GLU A 545 -28.65 15.98 15.46
C GLU A 545 -29.68 15.00 14.88
N PHE A 546 -30.10 14.03 15.70
CA PHE A 546 -31.17 13.10 15.37
C PHE A 546 -32.05 12.89 16.58
N VAL A 547 -33.23 13.51 16.60
CA VAL A 547 -34.11 13.66 17.78
C VAL A 547 -35.53 13.21 17.50
N LYS A 548 -36.27 12.91 18.56
CA LYS A 548 -37.71 12.71 18.50
C LYS A 548 -38.39 14.09 18.35
N LYS A 549 -39.35 14.21 17.39
CA LYS A 549 -40.27 15.35 17.25
C LYS A 549 -41.42 15.26 18.26
#